data_87c10a555dcd2c929af6c3f11116231f
#
_entry.id   87c10a555dcd2c929af6c3f11116231f
#
_cell.length_a   1.000
_cell.length_b   1.000
_cell.length_c   1.000
_cell.angle_alpha   90.00
_cell.angle_beta   90.00
_cell.angle_gamma   90.00
#
_symmetry.space_group_name_H-M   'P 1'
#
loop_
_entity.id
_entity.type
_entity.pdbx_description
1 polymer ?
#
loop_
_entity_poly.entity_id
_entity_poly.type
_entity_poly.pdbx_seq_one_letter_code
_entity_poly.pdbx_strand_id
1 'polypeptide(L)'
;WMDSYPGMIAPYLCFPFGIFLVRQFMMQLPDELLAAARIDGAGPWRVFWHIVLPMSRPALGAVAIFSFMGAWNEYLWQLIVTNRPEMYTLPVGVSKLVSTLTAFDLGLAMAGATVAFVPMLAVFVLFQRYFVQGVSVGALKG
;
A
#
# COMPACT_ATOMS: atom_id res chain seq x y z
N TRP A 1 2.47 -18.51 14.68
CA TRP A 1 2.25 -17.64 13.50
C TRP A 1 0.81 -17.71 13.01
N MET A 2 0.11 -18.82 13.20
CA MET A 2 -1.34 -18.92 12.92
C MET A 2 -2.13 -18.14 13.97
N ASP A 3 -3.25 -17.55 13.58
CA ASP A 3 -4.13 -16.75 14.43
C ASP A 3 -3.40 -15.67 15.23
N SER A 4 -2.48 -14.96 14.57
CA SER A 4 -1.70 -13.89 15.19
C SER A 4 -1.46 -12.73 14.21
N TYR A 5 -1.48 -11.50 14.71
CA TYR A 5 -1.14 -10.31 13.92
C TYR A 5 0.24 -10.37 13.25
N PRO A 6 1.32 -10.83 13.92
CA PRO A 6 2.60 -11.01 13.26
C PRO A 6 2.54 -11.96 12.05
N GLY A 7 1.78 -13.06 12.15
CA GLY A 7 1.61 -13.99 11.03
C GLY A 7 0.87 -13.37 9.85
N MET A 8 -0.11 -12.51 10.11
CA MET A 8 -0.86 -11.79 9.08
C MET A 8 -0.02 -10.72 8.39
N ILE A 9 0.87 -10.03 9.12
CA ILE A 9 1.60 -8.86 8.65
C ILE A 9 2.95 -9.23 8.01
N ALA A 10 3.59 -10.32 8.45
CA ALA A 10 4.95 -10.68 8.06
C ALA A 10 5.24 -10.66 6.54
N PRO A 11 4.36 -11.14 5.64
CA PRO A 11 4.62 -11.11 4.20
C PRO A 11 4.68 -9.70 3.61
N TYR A 12 4.05 -8.71 4.27
CA TYR A 12 3.97 -7.33 3.78
C TYR A 12 5.09 -6.45 4.28
N LEU A 13 5.92 -6.91 5.23
CA LEU A 13 7.07 -6.15 5.74
C LEU A 13 8.12 -5.89 4.66
N CYS A 14 8.21 -6.78 3.68
CA CYS A 14 9.07 -6.58 2.52
C CYS A 14 8.20 -6.42 1.26
N PHE A 15 8.14 -5.21 0.73
CA PHE A 15 7.42 -4.89 -0.51
C PHE A 15 8.42 -4.53 -1.61
N PRO A 16 8.95 -5.52 -2.37
CA PRO A 16 10.04 -5.30 -3.33
C PRO A 16 9.71 -4.25 -4.39
N PHE A 17 8.47 -4.24 -4.89
CA PHE A 17 8.01 -3.24 -5.86
C PHE A 17 8.07 -1.83 -5.27
N GLY A 18 7.66 -1.65 -4.02
CA GLY A 18 7.72 -0.36 -3.34
C GLY A 18 9.15 0.15 -3.16
N ILE A 19 10.06 -0.74 -2.76
CA ILE A 19 11.49 -0.42 -2.65
C ILE A 19 12.05 0.02 -4.00
N PHE A 20 11.74 -0.73 -5.06
CA PHE A 20 12.15 -0.41 -6.42
C PHE A 20 11.62 0.96 -6.86
N LEU A 21 10.32 1.21 -6.68
CA LEU A 21 9.68 2.46 -7.10
C LEU A 21 10.29 3.68 -6.40
N VAL A 22 10.44 3.62 -5.08
CA VAL A 22 11.04 4.71 -4.30
C VAL A 22 12.49 4.95 -4.71
N ARG A 23 13.26 3.87 -4.90
CA ARG A 23 14.66 3.97 -5.36
C ARG A 23 14.74 4.64 -6.73
N GLN A 24 13.92 4.23 -7.70
CA GLN A 24 13.91 4.84 -9.04
C GLN A 24 13.56 6.33 -8.99
N PHE A 25 12.64 6.71 -8.13
CA PHE A 25 12.28 8.11 -7.93
C PHE A 25 13.43 8.91 -7.30
N MET A 26 14.06 8.37 -6.26
CA MET A 26 15.18 9.03 -5.58
C MET A 26 16.39 9.22 -6.51
N MET A 27 16.63 8.30 -7.44
CA MET A 27 17.71 8.41 -8.44
C MET A 27 17.47 9.51 -9.49
N GLN A 28 16.26 10.05 -9.58
CA GLN A 28 15.92 11.14 -10.50
C GLN A 28 16.01 12.52 -9.83
N LEU A 29 16.32 12.57 -8.53
CA LEU A 29 16.52 13.84 -7.83
C LEU A 29 17.77 14.56 -8.39
N PRO A 30 17.71 15.89 -8.60
CA PRO A 30 18.84 16.65 -9.12
C PRO A 30 20.04 16.58 -8.17
N ASP A 31 21.18 16.15 -8.67
CA ASP A 31 22.44 16.09 -7.91
C ASP A 31 22.88 17.47 -7.42
N GLU A 32 22.51 18.53 -8.15
CA GLU A 32 22.79 19.91 -7.80
C GLU A 32 22.23 20.31 -6.43
N LEU A 33 21.01 19.86 -6.11
CA LEU A 33 20.38 20.12 -4.81
C LEU A 33 21.12 19.41 -3.68
N LEU A 34 21.57 18.19 -3.94
CA LEU A 34 22.32 17.40 -2.95
C LEU A 34 23.72 17.98 -2.75
N ALA A 35 24.36 18.48 -3.82
CA ALA A 35 25.67 19.15 -3.76
C ALA A 35 25.58 20.48 -3.01
N ALA A 36 24.58 21.31 -3.31
CA ALA A 36 24.36 22.58 -2.61
C ALA A 36 24.18 22.38 -1.10
N ALA A 37 23.35 21.42 -0.70
CA ALA A 37 23.14 21.11 0.72
C ALA A 37 24.43 20.65 1.44
N ARG A 38 25.30 19.93 0.74
CA ARG A 38 26.60 19.52 1.29
C ARG A 38 27.56 20.72 1.45
N ILE A 39 27.54 21.66 0.50
CA ILE A 39 28.32 22.91 0.59
C ILE A 39 27.84 23.73 1.81
N ASP A 40 26.53 23.75 2.07
CA ASP A 40 25.93 24.39 3.25
C ASP A 40 26.21 23.64 4.56
N GLY A 41 27.04 22.59 4.54
CA GLY A 41 27.43 21.82 5.73
C GLY A 41 26.36 20.84 6.24
N ALA A 42 25.35 20.53 5.43
CA ALA A 42 24.34 19.56 5.82
C ALA A 42 24.89 18.13 5.82
N GLY A 43 24.85 17.46 6.97
CA GLY A 43 25.18 16.04 7.07
C GLY A 43 24.17 15.14 6.35
N PRO A 44 24.52 13.85 6.08
CA PRO A 44 23.69 12.94 5.27
C PRO A 44 22.26 12.76 5.82
N TRP A 45 22.10 12.68 7.14
CA TRP A 45 20.78 12.58 7.78
C TRP A 45 19.93 13.83 7.60
N ARG A 46 20.56 15.01 7.64
CA ARG A 46 19.87 16.29 7.43
C ARG A 46 19.39 16.41 5.98
N VAL A 47 20.23 16.02 5.02
CA VAL A 47 19.87 15.96 3.60
C VAL A 47 18.71 14.99 3.37
N PHE A 48 18.77 13.80 3.96
CA PHE A 48 17.69 12.81 3.83
C PHE A 48 16.34 13.35 4.34
N TRP A 49 16.29 13.84 5.56
CA TRP A 49 15.03 14.26 6.18
C TRP A 49 14.45 15.55 5.61
N HIS A 50 15.30 16.51 5.17
CA HIS A 50 14.84 17.83 4.75
C HIS A 50 14.76 18.00 3.23
N ILE A 51 15.44 17.16 2.46
CA ILE A 51 15.47 17.27 0.99
C ILE A 51 14.91 16.01 0.36
N VAL A 52 15.56 14.86 0.55
CA VAL A 52 15.22 13.62 -0.18
C VAL A 52 13.81 13.14 0.18
N LEU A 53 13.50 13.03 1.46
CA LEU A 53 12.20 12.51 1.92
C LEU A 53 11.01 13.41 1.51
N PRO A 54 11.05 14.74 1.69
CA PRO A 54 9.99 15.62 1.23
C PRO A 54 9.80 15.60 -0.30
N MET A 55 10.88 15.55 -1.06
CA MET A 55 10.82 15.46 -2.52
C MET A 55 10.27 14.11 -2.99
N SER A 56 10.48 13.04 -2.22
CA SER A 56 9.99 11.69 -2.52
C SER A 56 8.54 11.44 -2.10
N ARG A 57 7.84 12.42 -1.54
CA ARG A 57 6.43 12.28 -1.11
C ARG A 57 5.49 11.71 -2.18
N PRO A 58 5.59 12.10 -3.47
CA PRO A 58 4.72 11.52 -4.50
C PRO A 58 4.95 10.02 -4.67
N ALA A 59 6.21 9.56 -4.68
CA ALA A 59 6.54 8.14 -4.78
C ALA A 59 6.10 7.36 -3.54
N LEU A 60 6.31 7.93 -2.35
CA LEU A 60 5.84 7.34 -1.09
C LEU A 60 4.32 7.23 -1.03
N GLY A 61 3.60 8.25 -1.53
CA GLY A 61 2.15 8.21 -1.65
C GLY A 61 1.67 7.10 -2.59
N ALA A 62 2.31 6.93 -3.73
CA ALA A 62 2.00 5.83 -4.66
C ALA A 62 2.25 4.47 -4.00
N VAL A 63 3.40 4.28 -3.34
CA VAL A 63 3.73 3.04 -2.62
C VAL A 63 2.70 2.76 -1.52
N ALA A 64 2.29 3.76 -0.76
CA ALA A 64 1.28 3.61 0.29
C ALA A 64 -0.06 3.11 -0.27
N ILE A 65 -0.51 3.64 -1.43
CA ILE A 65 -1.73 3.19 -2.10
C ILE A 65 -1.59 1.73 -2.54
N PHE A 66 -0.51 1.39 -3.25
CA PHE A 66 -0.30 0.02 -3.74
C PHE A 66 -0.20 -1.00 -2.60
N SER A 67 0.53 -0.64 -1.54
CA SER A 67 0.65 -1.50 -0.35
C SER A 67 -0.70 -1.70 0.34
N PHE A 68 -1.48 -0.63 0.50
CA PHE A 68 -2.81 -0.71 1.08
C PHE A 68 -3.73 -1.59 0.23
N MET A 69 -3.79 -1.34 -1.10
CA MET A 69 -4.64 -2.11 -2.00
C MET A 69 -4.25 -3.59 -2.01
N GLY A 70 -2.96 -3.91 -2.03
CA GLY A 70 -2.45 -5.28 -1.97
C GLY A 70 -2.84 -5.98 -0.66
N ALA A 71 -2.58 -5.33 0.47
CA ALA A 71 -2.90 -5.89 1.78
C ALA A 71 -4.42 -6.00 2.04
N TRP A 72 -5.20 -5.01 1.57
CA TRP A 72 -6.65 -5.01 1.74
C TRP A 72 -7.35 -6.11 0.95
N ASN A 73 -6.89 -6.37 -0.27
CA ASN A 73 -7.49 -7.38 -1.14
C ASN A 73 -6.89 -8.79 -0.92
N GLU A 74 -5.92 -8.92 -0.02
CA GLU A 74 -5.29 -10.22 0.21
C GLU A 74 -6.27 -11.20 0.86
N TYR A 75 -6.48 -12.29 0.16
CA TYR A 75 -7.41 -13.32 0.57
C TYR A 75 -6.72 -14.64 0.94
N LEU A 76 -5.85 -15.13 0.07
CA LEU A 76 -5.30 -16.49 0.20
C LEU A 76 -4.42 -16.64 1.43
N TRP A 77 -3.49 -15.71 1.65
CA TRP A 77 -2.62 -15.78 2.82
C TRP A 77 -3.44 -15.68 4.11
N GLN A 78 -4.37 -14.73 4.15
CA GLN A 78 -5.21 -14.52 5.32
C GLN A 78 -6.10 -15.73 5.61
N LEU A 79 -6.64 -16.38 4.57
CA LEU A 79 -7.43 -17.61 4.71
C LEU A 79 -6.62 -18.75 5.32
N ILE A 80 -5.32 -18.85 4.99
CA ILE A 80 -4.44 -19.92 5.51
C ILE A 80 -4.03 -19.66 6.97
N VAL A 81 -3.74 -18.40 7.33
CA VAL A 81 -3.16 -18.07 8.64
C VAL A 81 -4.20 -17.76 9.70
N THR A 82 -5.48 -17.51 9.33
CA THR A 82 -6.55 -17.18 10.27
C THR A 82 -7.61 -18.28 10.31
N ASN A 83 -7.78 -18.87 11.49
CA ASN A 83 -8.82 -19.88 11.75
C ASN A 83 -9.91 -19.37 12.70
N ARG A 84 -9.60 -18.35 13.51
CA ARG A 84 -10.56 -17.76 14.47
C ARG A 84 -11.39 -16.68 13.79
N PRO A 85 -12.73 -16.67 13.96
CA PRO A 85 -13.60 -15.65 13.36
C PRO A 85 -13.20 -14.21 13.72
N GLU A 86 -12.68 -14.00 14.94
CA GLU A 86 -12.26 -12.67 15.42
C GLU A 86 -11.02 -12.13 14.69
N MET A 87 -10.29 -13.00 13.98
CA MET A 87 -9.09 -12.66 13.23
C MET A 87 -9.34 -12.56 11.72
N TYR A 88 -10.54 -12.83 11.25
CA TYR A 88 -10.82 -12.77 9.83
C TYR A 88 -10.72 -11.34 9.28
N THR A 89 -9.99 -11.20 8.20
CA THR A 89 -10.06 -9.98 7.38
C THR A 89 -11.41 -9.92 6.67
N LEU A 90 -11.78 -8.74 6.19
CA LEU A 90 -13.07 -8.55 5.56
C LEU A 90 -13.29 -9.49 4.35
N PRO A 91 -12.33 -9.69 3.41
CA PRO A 91 -12.49 -10.65 2.32
C PRO A 91 -12.69 -12.09 2.81
N VAL A 92 -11.95 -12.53 3.84
CA VAL A 92 -12.10 -13.87 4.42
C VAL A 92 -13.44 -14.00 5.11
N GLY A 93 -13.86 -13.01 5.90
CA GLY A 93 -15.13 -12.99 6.59
C GLY A 93 -16.33 -13.08 5.63
N VAL A 94 -16.32 -12.29 4.57
CA VAL A 94 -17.38 -12.33 3.53
C VAL A 94 -17.41 -13.69 2.85
N SER A 95 -16.26 -14.24 2.48
CA SER A 95 -16.18 -15.57 1.85
C SER A 95 -16.71 -16.67 2.76
N LYS A 96 -16.34 -16.67 4.04
CA LYS A 96 -16.82 -17.64 5.02
C LYS A 96 -18.32 -17.50 5.26
N LEU A 97 -18.84 -16.28 5.36
CA LEU A 97 -20.26 -16.02 5.53
C LEU A 97 -21.07 -16.62 4.38
N VAL A 98 -20.66 -16.38 3.14
CA VAL A 98 -21.32 -16.91 1.95
C VAL A 98 -21.21 -18.43 1.86
N SER A 99 -20.08 -19.02 2.26
CA SER A 99 -19.85 -20.47 2.19
C SER A 99 -20.60 -21.28 3.28
N THR A 100 -21.01 -20.65 4.38
CA THR A 100 -21.75 -21.33 5.46
C THR A 100 -23.26 -21.40 5.22
N LEU A 101 -23.76 -20.68 4.24
CA LEU A 101 -25.19 -20.71 3.90
C LEU A 101 -25.55 -21.97 3.13
N THR A 102 -26.64 -22.60 3.50
CA THR A 102 -27.21 -23.79 2.83
C THR A 102 -27.75 -23.50 1.44
N ALA A 103 -28.07 -22.23 1.17
CA ALA A 103 -28.42 -21.70 -0.17
C ALA A 103 -27.58 -20.46 -0.43
N PHE A 104 -27.07 -20.32 -1.66
CA PHE A 104 -26.32 -19.14 -2.05
C PHE A 104 -27.24 -17.91 -2.07
N ASP A 105 -27.01 -16.99 -1.14
CA ASP A 105 -27.71 -15.72 -1.07
C ASP A 105 -26.88 -14.63 -1.80
N LEU A 106 -27.32 -14.33 -3.03
CA LEU A 106 -26.68 -13.31 -3.86
C LEU A 106 -26.76 -11.91 -3.20
N GLY A 107 -27.86 -11.60 -2.52
CA GLY A 107 -28.05 -10.32 -1.84
C GLY A 107 -26.99 -10.10 -0.74
N LEU A 108 -26.77 -11.11 0.08
CA LEU A 108 -25.77 -11.06 1.16
C LEU A 108 -24.34 -11.00 0.57
N ALA A 109 -24.05 -11.75 -0.49
CA ALA A 109 -22.76 -11.70 -1.16
C ALA A 109 -22.48 -10.31 -1.73
N MET A 110 -23.45 -9.68 -2.39
CA MET A 110 -23.32 -8.34 -2.94
C MET A 110 -23.20 -7.26 -1.86
N ALA A 111 -23.95 -7.40 -0.76
CA ALA A 111 -23.80 -6.51 0.40
C ALA A 111 -22.40 -6.58 1.00
N GLY A 112 -21.87 -7.79 1.21
CA GLY A 112 -20.51 -8.01 1.70
C GLY A 112 -19.45 -7.41 0.77
N ALA A 113 -19.59 -7.63 -0.54
CA ALA A 113 -18.70 -7.05 -1.54
C ALA A 113 -18.74 -5.51 -1.54
N THR A 114 -19.92 -4.92 -1.36
CA THR A 114 -20.10 -3.47 -1.26
C THR A 114 -19.38 -2.91 -0.04
N VAL A 115 -19.55 -3.52 1.13
CA VAL A 115 -18.86 -3.13 2.36
C VAL A 115 -17.34 -3.25 2.20
N ALA A 116 -16.86 -4.30 1.53
CA ALA A 116 -15.43 -4.49 1.27
C ALA A 116 -14.86 -3.44 0.30
N PHE A 117 -15.66 -2.95 -0.64
CA PHE A 117 -15.24 -1.98 -1.65
C PHE A 117 -15.14 -0.53 -1.10
N VAL A 118 -16.03 -0.13 -0.19
CA VAL A 118 -16.12 1.26 0.30
C VAL A 118 -14.81 1.81 0.86
N PRO A 119 -14.08 1.12 1.77
CA PRO A 119 -12.81 1.64 2.29
C PRO A 119 -11.74 1.78 1.20
N MET A 120 -11.71 0.86 0.24
CA MET A 120 -10.79 0.92 -0.90
C MET A 120 -11.07 2.14 -1.77
N LEU A 121 -12.34 2.40 -2.08
CA LEU A 121 -12.76 3.60 -2.81
C LEU A 121 -12.40 4.87 -2.05
N ALA A 122 -12.63 4.92 -0.74
CA ALA A 122 -12.31 6.07 0.10
C ALA A 122 -10.80 6.37 0.07
N VAL A 123 -9.95 5.37 0.24
CA VAL A 123 -8.49 5.53 0.16
C VAL A 123 -8.07 5.99 -1.23
N PHE A 124 -8.62 5.40 -2.30
CA PHE A 124 -8.32 5.82 -3.66
C PHE A 124 -8.67 7.31 -3.89
N VAL A 125 -9.88 7.75 -3.53
CA VAL A 125 -10.32 9.14 -3.71
C VAL A 125 -9.46 10.11 -2.93
N LEU A 126 -9.06 9.77 -1.68
CA LEU A 126 -8.22 10.63 -0.86
C LEU A 126 -6.80 10.78 -1.41
N PHE A 127 -6.25 9.71 -2.00
CA PHE A 127 -4.85 9.65 -2.40
C PHE A 127 -4.63 9.73 -3.93
N GLN A 128 -5.67 9.75 -4.77
CA GLN A 128 -5.57 9.76 -6.24
C GLN A 128 -4.64 10.86 -6.78
N ARG A 129 -4.58 12.04 -6.15
CA ARG A 129 -3.68 13.13 -6.53
C ARG A 129 -2.20 12.73 -6.49
N TYR A 130 -1.80 11.90 -5.54
CA TYR A 130 -0.42 11.41 -5.45
C TYR A 130 -0.11 10.36 -6.50
N PHE A 131 -1.11 9.56 -6.90
CA PHE A 131 -0.99 8.59 -7.98
C PHE A 131 -0.72 9.25 -9.33
N VAL A 132 -1.50 10.28 -9.68
CA VAL A 132 -1.33 11.01 -10.95
C VAL A 132 0.05 11.68 -11.02
N GLN A 133 0.52 12.28 -9.93
CA GLN A 133 1.85 12.91 -9.88
C GLN A 133 3.00 11.91 -9.96
N GLY A 134 2.86 10.73 -9.33
CA GLY A 134 3.91 9.69 -9.36
C GLY A 134 4.07 9.01 -10.72
N VAL A 135 2.97 8.80 -11.45
CA VAL A 135 2.97 8.12 -12.76
C VAL A 135 3.37 9.09 -13.89
N SER A 136 2.99 10.37 -13.81
CA SER A 136 3.27 11.34 -14.86
C SER A 136 4.75 11.70 -15.00
N VAL A 137 5.52 11.61 -13.93
CA VAL A 137 6.98 11.86 -13.98
C VAL A 137 7.72 10.81 -14.81
N GLY A 138 7.22 9.56 -14.86
CA GLY A 138 7.77 8.50 -15.70
C GLY A 138 7.41 8.59 -17.19
N ALA A 139 6.29 9.24 -17.51
CA ALA A 139 5.75 9.30 -18.87
C ALA A 139 6.27 10.48 -19.72
N LEU A 140 6.90 11.50 -19.11
CA LEU A 140 7.39 12.71 -19.80
C LEU A 140 8.82 12.59 -20.35
N LYS A 141 9.44 11.42 -20.29
CA LYS A 141 10.78 11.14 -20.87
C LYS A 141 10.73 10.09 -21.99
N GLY A 142 9.62 10.01 -22.73
CA GLY A 142 9.53 9.27 -23.99
C GLY A 142 9.55 10.23 -25.17
#